data_888b135c9dbc8310a0c68c3eda170633
#
_entry.id   888b135c9dbc8310a0c68c3eda170633
#
_cell.length_a   1.000
_cell.length_b   1.000
_cell.length_c   1.000
_cell.angle_alpha   90.00
_cell.angle_beta   90.00
_cell.angle_gamma   90.00
#
_symmetry.space_group_name_H-M   'P 1'
#
loop_
_entity.id
_entity.type
_entity.pdbx_description
1 polymer ?
#
loop_
_entity_poly.entity_id
_entity_poly.type
_entity_poly.pdbx_seq_one_letter_code
_entity_poly.pdbx_strand_id
1 'polypeptide(L)'
;MTAKPIIVVAIGGNGICPSAVGAEMSFTAQLIHTKRTLWNLISLLDHYQVVITHGNGPQAGLVYEQMIPRTPFGVVTLVTTSQISSAITRAYEELIIENNLQGLPPLEPVLSWVRVDPHDPGFANPSKPVGQQLSSDQVAELLRYHPEYLFTDYGQGKRRLIASPRPKKVLNIADILEVIEDGKVPVALGGGGIPVFLDNHGRKEIANGILDKDLSSALLAGDLAADDFLILTNEQGVFTGYGTPSMLFHPQIESSQVQRWLSEGEFPPGSMGPKAEAALQFLAANPRGRVIVGHVEEHAEKLLDGSAGTTITAG
;
A
#
# COMPACT_ATOMS: atom_id res chain seq x y z
N MET A 1 30.28 12.94 -1.22
CA MET A 1 29.48 11.94 -1.97
C MET A 1 28.13 12.61 -2.26
N THR A 2 27.65 12.56 -3.47
CA THR A 2 26.27 12.99 -3.78
C THR A 2 25.32 12.06 -3.02
N ALA A 3 24.27 12.63 -2.41
CA ALA A 3 23.25 11.81 -1.73
C ALA A 3 22.65 10.82 -2.73
N LYS A 4 22.38 9.59 -2.29
CA LYS A 4 21.66 8.61 -3.13
C LYS A 4 20.26 9.14 -3.46
N PRO A 5 19.73 8.87 -4.66
CA PRO A 5 18.33 9.17 -4.97
C PRO A 5 17.37 8.43 -4.02
N ILE A 6 16.18 8.98 -3.82
CA ILE A 6 15.16 8.37 -2.96
C ILE A 6 14.20 7.55 -3.81
N ILE A 7 13.90 6.32 -3.34
CA ILE A 7 12.83 5.50 -3.90
C ILE A 7 11.83 5.12 -2.81
N VAL A 8 10.54 5.35 -3.08
CA VAL A 8 9.45 4.83 -2.24
C VAL A 8 8.89 3.56 -2.87
N VAL A 9 8.90 2.47 -2.11
CA VAL A 9 8.44 1.14 -2.56
C VAL A 9 7.14 0.79 -1.85
N ALA A 10 6.03 0.73 -2.59
CA ALA A 10 4.72 0.38 -2.07
C ALA A 10 4.43 -1.12 -2.26
N ILE A 11 4.61 -1.91 -1.19
CA ILE A 11 4.37 -3.35 -1.22
C ILE A 11 2.87 -3.64 -0.99
N GLY A 12 2.23 -4.30 -1.96
CA GLY A 12 0.85 -4.76 -1.84
C GLY A 12 0.69 -5.85 -0.76
N GLY A 13 -0.54 -6.05 -0.28
CA GLY A 13 -0.82 -7.12 0.70
C GLY A 13 -0.35 -8.50 0.23
N ASN A 14 -0.42 -8.75 -1.05
CA ASN A 14 0.03 -10.00 -1.67
C ASN A 14 1.56 -10.18 -1.67
N GLY A 15 2.35 -9.11 -1.55
CA GLY A 15 3.81 -9.20 -1.38
C GLY A 15 4.25 -9.55 0.04
N ILE A 16 3.29 -9.53 0.99
CA ILE A 16 3.56 -9.78 2.41
C ILE A 16 2.89 -11.08 2.87
N CYS A 17 1.74 -11.41 2.29
CA CYS A 17 0.95 -12.57 2.69
C CYS A 17 0.38 -13.26 1.47
N PRO A 18 0.43 -14.60 1.38
CA PRO A 18 -0.18 -15.33 0.28
C PRO A 18 -1.69 -15.02 0.22
N SER A 19 -2.17 -14.70 -0.99
CA SER A 19 -3.58 -14.35 -1.24
C SER A 19 -4.42 -15.50 -1.77
N ALA A 20 -3.81 -16.68 -1.96
CA ALA A 20 -4.53 -17.84 -2.48
C ALA A 20 -5.63 -18.29 -1.52
N VAL A 21 -6.83 -18.58 -2.06
CA VAL A 21 -7.92 -19.17 -1.29
C VAL A 21 -7.44 -20.50 -0.68
N GLY A 22 -7.55 -20.64 0.65
CA GLY A 22 -7.05 -21.82 1.37
C GLY A 22 -5.57 -21.82 1.71
N ALA A 23 -4.82 -20.74 1.35
CA ALA A 23 -3.43 -20.61 1.80
C ALA A 23 -3.36 -20.46 3.32
N GLU A 24 -2.36 -21.07 3.91
CA GLU A 24 -2.09 -20.92 5.34
C GLU A 24 -1.71 -19.47 5.65
N MET A 25 -2.49 -18.82 6.53
CA MET A 25 -2.26 -17.45 6.99
C MET A 25 -1.41 -17.40 8.25
N SER A 26 -0.48 -18.39 8.43
CA SER A 26 0.42 -18.42 9.58
C SER A 26 1.47 -17.33 9.50
N PHE A 27 1.98 -16.93 10.67
CA PHE A 27 3.10 -15.98 10.74
C PHE A 27 4.33 -16.49 9.98
N THR A 28 4.60 -17.80 10.02
CA THR A 28 5.70 -18.44 9.29
C THR A 28 5.52 -18.31 7.77
N ALA A 29 4.32 -18.58 7.25
CA ALA A 29 4.02 -18.40 5.84
C ALA A 29 4.21 -16.94 5.41
N GLN A 30 3.79 -15.99 6.24
CA GLN A 30 4.00 -14.56 6.03
C GLN A 30 5.49 -14.22 5.95
N LEU A 31 6.33 -14.71 6.87
CA LEU A 31 7.79 -14.49 6.84
C LEU A 31 8.43 -15.02 5.56
N ILE A 32 8.09 -16.25 5.15
CA ILE A 32 8.63 -16.87 3.93
C ILE A 32 8.28 -16.02 2.70
N HIS A 33 7.03 -15.58 2.61
CA HIS A 33 6.55 -14.78 1.48
C HIS A 33 7.22 -13.41 1.46
N THR A 34 7.31 -12.75 2.60
CA THR A 34 7.97 -11.46 2.75
C THR A 34 9.46 -11.53 2.40
N LYS A 35 10.16 -12.60 2.81
CA LYS A 35 11.58 -12.81 2.43
C LYS A 35 11.78 -12.84 0.92
N ARG A 36 10.91 -13.52 0.16
CA ARG A 36 10.98 -13.54 -1.31
C ARG A 36 10.82 -12.14 -1.91
N THR A 37 9.84 -11.38 -1.43
CA THR A 37 9.64 -10.00 -1.88
C THR A 37 10.86 -9.13 -1.58
N LEU A 38 11.40 -9.20 -0.35
CA LEU A 38 12.57 -8.41 0.03
C LEU A 38 13.84 -8.82 -0.72
N TRP A 39 14.00 -10.10 -1.05
CA TRP A 39 15.10 -10.58 -1.89
C TRP A 39 15.11 -9.89 -3.27
N ASN A 40 13.95 -9.74 -3.90
CA ASN A 40 13.81 -9.08 -5.18
C ASN A 40 14.10 -7.58 -5.12
N LEU A 41 14.05 -6.96 -3.94
CA LEU A 41 14.27 -5.54 -3.72
C LEU A 41 15.65 -5.19 -3.17
N ILE A 42 16.47 -6.19 -2.79
CA ILE A 42 17.67 -5.95 -2.00
C ILE A 42 18.72 -5.11 -2.74
N SER A 43 18.81 -5.25 -4.06
CA SER A 43 19.72 -4.45 -4.90
C SER A 43 19.42 -2.96 -4.92
N LEU A 44 18.18 -2.56 -4.54
CA LEU A 44 17.86 -1.13 -4.40
C LEU A 44 18.71 -0.43 -3.35
N LEU A 45 19.11 -1.14 -2.29
CA LEU A 45 19.89 -0.59 -1.18
C LEU A 45 21.28 -0.11 -1.60
N ASP A 46 21.83 -0.64 -2.69
CA ASP A 46 23.12 -0.22 -3.22
C ASP A 46 23.05 1.16 -3.90
N HIS A 47 21.90 1.50 -4.48
CA HIS A 47 21.74 2.64 -5.37
C HIS A 47 20.82 3.74 -4.82
N TYR A 48 19.91 3.40 -3.90
CA TYR A 48 18.87 4.29 -3.38
C TYR A 48 18.89 4.43 -1.86
N GLN A 49 18.35 5.55 -1.40
CA GLN A 49 17.72 5.66 -0.08
C GLN A 49 16.30 5.10 -0.22
N VAL A 50 16.07 3.92 0.33
CA VAL A 50 14.81 3.18 0.17
C VAL A 50 13.86 3.51 1.30
N VAL A 51 12.59 3.77 0.98
CA VAL A 51 11.48 3.88 1.93
C VAL A 51 10.46 2.81 1.59
N ILE A 52 10.14 1.94 2.52
CA ILE A 52 9.16 0.86 2.32
C ILE A 52 7.82 1.30 2.88
N THR A 53 6.77 1.15 2.09
CA THR A 53 5.38 1.24 2.56
C THR A 53 4.67 -0.09 2.29
N HIS A 54 3.66 -0.43 3.07
CA HIS A 54 2.98 -1.70 2.90
C HIS A 54 1.47 -1.63 3.14
N GLY A 55 0.73 -2.52 2.47
CA GLY A 55 -0.67 -2.74 2.76
C GLY A 55 -0.86 -3.57 4.05
N ASN A 56 -2.09 -3.61 4.55
CA ASN A 56 -2.48 -4.48 5.67
C ASN A 56 -3.48 -5.57 5.25
N GLY A 57 -3.80 -5.67 3.97
CA GLY A 57 -4.55 -6.70 3.27
C GLY A 57 -5.54 -7.52 4.11
N PRO A 58 -5.44 -8.85 4.07
CA PRO A 58 -6.34 -9.73 4.82
C PRO A 58 -6.27 -9.56 6.35
N GLN A 59 -5.10 -9.13 6.89
CA GLN A 59 -4.88 -9.03 8.33
C GLN A 59 -5.83 -8.04 8.99
N ALA A 60 -6.13 -6.91 8.33
CA ALA A 60 -7.01 -5.89 8.90
C ALA A 60 -8.42 -6.44 9.21
N GLY A 61 -8.95 -7.28 8.33
CA GLY A 61 -10.24 -7.91 8.55
C GLY A 61 -10.23 -8.89 9.72
N LEU A 62 -9.23 -9.77 9.78
CA LEU A 62 -9.08 -10.76 10.84
C LEU A 62 -8.89 -10.10 12.22
N VAL A 63 -8.06 -9.07 12.29
CA VAL A 63 -7.82 -8.32 13.53
C VAL A 63 -9.10 -7.61 13.98
N TYR A 64 -9.82 -6.98 13.03
CA TYR A 64 -11.08 -6.30 13.35
C TYR A 64 -12.14 -7.23 13.97
N GLU A 65 -12.28 -8.45 13.44
CA GLU A 65 -13.22 -9.45 13.95
C GLU A 65 -12.94 -9.89 15.40
N GLN A 66 -11.68 -9.75 15.83
CA GLN A 66 -11.23 -10.10 17.19
C GLN A 66 -11.19 -8.92 18.15
N MET A 67 -11.38 -7.70 17.65
CA MET A 67 -11.33 -6.49 18.48
C MET A 67 -12.65 -6.23 19.21
N ILE A 68 -12.55 -5.36 20.25
CA ILE A 68 -13.70 -4.87 21.00
C ILE A 68 -14.70 -4.22 20.04
N PRO A 69 -16.00 -4.52 20.14
CA PRO A 69 -17.01 -3.90 19.29
C PRO A 69 -16.90 -2.37 19.25
N ARG A 70 -17.08 -1.79 18.07
CA ARG A 70 -16.98 -0.36 17.80
C ARG A 70 -15.54 0.21 17.83
N THR A 71 -14.51 -0.62 17.82
CA THR A 71 -13.14 -0.14 17.63
C THR A 71 -13.02 0.57 16.27
N PRO A 72 -12.52 1.84 16.21
CA PRO A 72 -12.31 2.52 14.94
C PRO A 72 -11.30 1.78 14.05
N PHE A 73 -11.53 1.75 12.73
CA PHE A 73 -10.63 1.06 11.80
C PHE A 73 -9.20 1.63 11.81
N GLY A 74 -9.02 2.89 12.15
CA GLY A 74 -7.67 3.45 12.34
C GLY A 74 -6.88 2.76 13.46
N VAL A 75 -7.55 2.24 14.52
CA VAL A 75 -6.90 1.41 15.56
C VAL A 75 -6.52 0.04 15.00
N VAL A 76 -7.37 -0.55 14.14
CA VAL A 76 -7.02 -1.79 13.44
C VAL A 76 -5.78 -1.60 12.57
N THR A 77 -5.70 -0.46 11.88
CA THR A 77 -4.52 -0.10 11.07
C THR A 77 -3.27 0.01 11.95
N LEU A 78 -3.36 0.63 13.13
CA LEU A 78 -2.24 0.73 14.08
C LEU A 78 -1.72 -0.66 14.49
N VAL A 79 -2.61 -1.56 14.88
CA VAL A 79 -2.24 -2.94 15.29
C VAL A 79 -1.64 -3.73 14.15
N THR A 80 -2.29 -3.70 12.98
CA THR A 80 -1.81 -4.44 11.80
C THR A 80 -0.50 -3.87 11.25
N THR A 81 -0.28 -2.55 11.34
CA THR A 81 1.00 -1.92 10.99
C THR A 81 2.12 -2.46 11.87
N SER A 82 1.93 -2.48 13.19
CA SER A 82 2.94 -2.99 14.12
C SER A 82 3.27 -4.46 13.84
N GLN A 83 2.24 -5.29 13.61
CA GLN A 83 2.42 -6.71 13.29
C GLN A 83 3.18 -6.92 11.98
N ILE A 84 2.78 -6.24 10.92
CA ILE A 84 3.34 -6.45 9.57
C ILE A 84 4.74 -5.86 9.49
N SER A 85 4.97 -4.66 10.03
CA SER A 85 6.31 -4.05 10.05
C SER A 85 7.30 -4.93 10.81
N SER A 86 6.89 -5.51 11.94
CA SER A 86 7.73 -6.48 12.68
C SER A 86 8.04 -7.73 11.85
N ALA A 87 7.06 -8.23 11.09
CA ALA A 87 7.29 -9.38 10.20
C ALA A 87 8.26 -9.02 9.06
N ILE A 88 8.14 -7.82 8.48
CA ILE A 88 9.04 -7.32 7.44
C ILE A 88 10.48 -7.20 7.99
N THR A 89 10.65 -6.56 9.15
CA THR A 89 11.97 -6.40 9.79
C THR A 89 12.61 -7.74 10.08
N ARG A 90 11.86 -8.67 10.69
CA ARG A 90 12.37 -10.02 10.99
C ARG A 90 12.71 -10.81 9.71
N ALA A 91 11.86 -10.76 8.69
CA ALA A 91 12.13 -11.41 7.42
C ALA A 91 13.42 -10.90 6.76
N TYR A 92 13.67 -9.59 6.88
CA TYR A 92 14.88 -8.94 6.39
C TYR A 92 16.13 -9.38 7.16
N GLU A 93 16.08 -9.40 8.50
CA GLU A 93 17.16 -9.85 9.36
C GLU A 93 17.54 -11.33 9.08
N GLU A 94 16.53 -12.21 8.97
CA GLU A 94 16.74 -13.61 8.61
C GLU A 94 17.37 -13.75 7.21
N LEU A 95 16.91 -12.95 6.24
CA LEU A 95 17.46 -12.95 4.88
C LEU A 95 18.95 -12.54 4.87
N ILE A 96 19.34 -11.52 5.64
CA ILE A 96 20.73 -11.08 5.79
C ILE A 96 21.59 -12.21 6.35
N ILE A 97 21.12 -12.87 7.43
CA ILE A 97 21.85 -13.97 8.09
C ILE A 97 21.99 -15.18 7.16
N GLU A 98 20.89 -15.63 6.55
CA GLU A 98 20.86 -16.80 5.68
C GLU A 98 21.77 -16.67 4.44
N ASN A 99 21.93 -15.46 3.93
CA ASN A 99 22.74 -15.17 2.72
C ASN A 99 24.08 -14.51 3.03
N ASN A 100 24.46 -14.40 4.31
CA ASN A 100 25.73 -13.79 4.76
C ASN A 100 25.96 -12.39 4.17
N LEU A 101 24.90 -11.56 4.07
CA LEU A 101 24.98 -10.19 3.55
C LEU A 101 25.52 -9.26 4.62
N GLN A 102 26.51 -8.45 4.27
CA GLN A 102 27.19 -7.53 5.19
C GLN A 102 26.97 -6.08 4.77
N GLY A 103 26.88 -5.19 5.74
CA GLY A 103 26.89 -3.74 5.50
C GLY A 103 25.56 -3.16 4.99
N LEU A 104 24.48 -3.96 4.95
CA LEU A 104 23.17 -3.46 4.59
C LEU A 104 22.54 -2.65 5.73
N PRO A 105 21.82 -1.55 5.41
CA PRO A 105 21.17 -0.70 6.40
C PRO A 105 20.04 -1.47 7.12
N PRO A 106 19.84 -1.28 8.44
CA PRO A 106 18.72 -1.89 9.16
C PRO A 106 17.39 -1.27 8.74
N LEU A 107 16.31 -2.06 8.84
CA LEU A 107 14.95 -1.55 8.70
C LEU A 107 14.47 -0.96 10.02
N GLU A 108 13.78 0.20 9.96
CA GLU A 108 13.20 0.88 11.13
C GLU A 108 11.69 1.09 10.92
N PRO A 109 10.82 0.41 11.68
CA PRO A 109 9.38 0.65 11.63
C PRO A 109 8.99 2.04 12.14
N VAL A 110 8.21 2.79 11.34
CA VAL A 110 7.71 4.12 11.71
C VAL A 110 6.17 4.11 11.68
N LEU A 111 5.54 4.23 12.84
CA LEU A 111 4.10 4.43 12.94
C LEU A 111 3.74 5.80 12.35
N SER A 112 2.96 5.78 11.27
CA SER A 112 2.70 6.98 10.48
C SER A 112 1.26 7.44 10.63
N TRP A 113 1.11 8.72 11.04
CA TRP A 113 -0.18 9.39 11.22
C TRP A 113 -0.51 10.18 9.96
N VAL A 114 -1.69 9.95 9.40
CA VAL A 114 -2.13 10.62 8.18
C VAL A 114 -3.41 11.40 8.44
N ARG A 115 -3.34 12.71 8.22
CA ARG A 115 -4.51 13.58 8.32
C ARG A 115 -5.49 13.28 7.21
N VAL A 116 -6.78 13.19 7.57
CA VAL A 116 -7.92 13.12 6.65
C VAL A 116 -8.87 14.28 6.90
N ASP A 117 -9.71 14.57 5.91
CA ASP A 117 -10.77 15.56 6.04
C ASP A 117 -11.98 14.90 6.71
N PRO A 118 -12.54 15.43 7.82
CA PRO A 118 -13.74 14.87 8.44
C PRO A 118 -14.98 14.90 7.52
N HIS A 119 -14.96 15.76 6.50
CA HIS A 119 -16.03 15.90 5.50
C HIS A 119 -15.74 15.14 4.20
N ASP A 120 -14.69 14.30 4.18
CA ASP A 120 -14.38 13.50 2.99
C ASP A 120 -15.57 12.61 2.61
N PRO A 121 -16.02 12.64 1.33
CA PRO A 121 -17.16 11.83 0.88
C PRO A 121 -16.95 10.33 1.05
N GLY A 122 -15.71 9.85 1.18
CA GLY A 122 -15.39 8.46 1.48
C GLY A 122 -15.93 7.97 2.83
N PHE A 123 -16.26 8.88 3.77
CA PHE A 123 -16.93 8.49 5.02
C PHE A 123 -18.41 8.19 4.81
N ALA A 124 -19.08 8.96 3.95
CA ALA A 124 -20.49 8.74 3.61
C ALA A 124 -20.69 7.59 2.61
N ASN A 125 -19.67 7.29 1.80
CA ASN A 125 -19.72 6.28 0.74
C ASN A 125 -18.60 5.24 0.95
N PRO A 126 -18.73 4.30 1.90
CA PRO A 126 -17.76 3.25 2.14
C PRO A 126 -17.47 2.43 0.88
N SER A 127 -16.21 2.28 0.53
CA SER A 127 -15.79 1.67 -0.74
C SER A 127 -14.70 0.59 -0.61
N LYS A 128 -14.05 0.48 0.57
CA LYS A 128 -12.94 -0.48 0.75
C LYS A 128 -13.46 -1.82 1.28
N PRO A 129 -13.38 -2.91 0.49
CA PRO A 129 -13.78 -4.24 0.97
C PRO A 129 -12.77 -4.74 2.01
N VAL A 130 -13.26 -5.20 3.16
CA VAL A 130 -12.42 -5.74 4.25
C VAL A 130 -13.02 -7.03 4.81
N GLY A 131 -12.18 -7.79 5.52
CA GLY A 131 -12.58 -9.03 6.18
C GLY A 131 -12.70 -10.22 5.25
N GLN A 132 -13.17 -11.32 5.82
CA GLN A 132 -13.40 -12.54 5.07
C GLN A 132 -14.68 -12.45 4.22
N GLN A 133 -14.80 -13.39 3.30
CA GLN A 133 -16.02 -13.56 2.52
C GLN A 133 -17.12 -14.12 3.40
N LEU A 134 -18.27 -13.45 3.43
CA LEU A 134 -19.45 -13.81 4.22
C LEU A 134 -20.53 -14.41 3.34
N SER A 135 -21.25 -15.40 3.87
CA SER A 135 -22.47 -15.92 3.25
C SER A 135 -23.63 -14.93 3.37
N SER A 136 -24.69 -15.12 2.59
CA SER A 136 -25.90 -14.29 2.68
C SER A 136 -26.55 -14.36 4.08
N ASP A 137 -26.50 -15.51 4.73
CA ASP A 137 -27.06 -15.68 6.08
C ASP A 137 -26.24 -14.92 7.13
N GLN A 138 -24.91 -14.97 7.05
CA GLN A 138 -24.01 -14.19 7.91
C GLN A 138 -24.22 -12.69 7.72
N VAL A 139 -24.37 -12.23 6.49
CA VAL A 139 -24.70 -10.83 6.19
C VAL A 139 -26.06 -10.44 6.79
N ALA A 140 -27.09 -11.28 6.63
CA ALA A 140 -28.42 -11.01 7.18
C ALA A 140 -28.39 -10.94 8.71
N GLU A 141 -27.60 -11.80 9.37
CA GLU A 141 -27.41 -11.76 10.82
C GLU A 141 -26.71 -10.47 11.26
N LEU A 142 -25.61 -10.08 10.59
CA LEU A 142 -24.89 -8.83 10.90
C LEU A 142 -25.79 -7.60 10.74
N LEU A 143 -26.62 -7.55 9.70
CA LEU A 143 -27.54 -6.43 9.44
C LEU A 143 -28.65 -6.30 10.48
N ARG A 144 -28.98 -7.35 11.26
CA ARG A 144 -29.92 -7.25 12.40
C ARG A 144 -29.33 -6.41 13.54
N TYR A 145 -28.02 -6.48 13.74
CA TYR A 145 -27.34 -5.77 14.83
C TYR A 145 -26.67 -4.47 14.34
N HIS A 146 -26.37 -4.39 13.05
CA HIS A 146 -25.62 -3.31 12.40
C HIS A 146 -26.26 -2.94 11.06
N PRO A 147 -27.46 -2.34 11.07
CA PRO A 147 -28.17 -1.99 9.84
C PRO A 147 -27.42 -0.94 8.97
N GLU A 148 -26.44 -0.24 9.56
CA GLU A 148 -25.57 0.73 8.89
C GLU A 148 -24.45 0.09 8.08
N TYR A 149 -24.20 -1.22 8.20
CA TYR A 149 -23.12 -1.86 7.48
C TYR A 149 -23.44 -2.02 6.00
N LEU A 150 -22.48 -1.73 5.16
CA LEU A 150 -22.56 -1.90 3.72
C LEU A 150 -21.70 -3.09 3.28
N PHE A 151 -22.17 -3.80 2.25
CA PHE A 151 -21.51 -4.97 1.70
C PHE A 151 -21.43 -4.88 0.18
N THR A 152 -20.39 -5.47 -0.41
CA THR A 152 -20.26 -5.66 -1.84
C THR A 152 -20.12 -7.13 -2.19
N ASP A 153 -20.53 -7.52 -3.37
CA ASP A 153 -20.33 -8.87 -3.87
C ASP A 153 -18.81 -9.16 -4.02
N TYR A 154 -18.41 -10.36 -3.61
CA TYR A 154 -17.03 -10.81 -3.68
C TYR A 154 -16.99 -12.33 -3.83
N GLY A 155 -16.59 -12.81 -5.01
CA GLY A 155 -16.66 -14.24 -5.33
C GLY A 155 -18.08 -14.78 -5.21
N GLN A 156 -18.26 -15.83 -4.41
CA GLN A 156 -19.58 -16.44 -4.15
C GLN A 156 -20.31 -15.88 -2.92
N GLY A 157 -19.78 -14.82 -2.31
CA GLY A 157 -20.32 -14.21 -1.11
C GLY A 157 -20.19 -12.70 -1.13
N LYS A 158 -20.13 -12.10 0.05
CA LYS A 158 -20.02 -10.64 0.22
C LYS A 158 -18.87 -10.27 1.14
N ARG A 159 -18.30 -9.08 0.95
CA ARG A 159 -17.39 -8.44 1.91
C ARG A 159 -17.97 -7.15 2.43
N ARG A 160 -17.67 -6.84 3.69
CA ARG A 160 -18.05 -5.57 4.31
C ARG A 160 -17.26 -4.42 3.66
N LEU A 161 -17.96 -3.29 3.43
CA LEU A 161 -17.34 -2.06 2.96
C LEU A 161 -17.05 -1.14 4.16
N ILE A 162 -15.84 -0.58 4.16
CA ILE A 162 -15.38 0.41 5.14
C ILE A 162 -15.10 1.73 4.45
N ALA A 163 -15.27 2.83 5.20
CA ALA A 163 -14.92 4.16 4.75
C ALA A 163 -13.43 4.22 4.32
N SER A 164 -13.19 4.86 3.18
CA SER A 164 -11.83 5.05 2.66
C SER A 164 -11.63 6.51 2.25
N PRO A 165 -11.39 7.40 3.24
CA PRO A 165 -11.14 8.81 2.96
C PRO A 165 -9.79 9.00 2.26
N ARG A 166 -9.64 10.11 1.53
CA ARG A 166 -8.38 10.45 0.87
C ARG A 166 -7.33 10.95 1.87
N PRO A 167 -6.08 10.45 1.80
CA PRO A 167 -4.98 10.97 2.60
C PRO A 167 -4.68 12.43 2.20
N LYS A 168 -4.45 13.31 3.19
CA LYS A 168 -4.19 14.74 2.97
C LYS A 168 -2.78 15.17 3.36
N LYS A 169 -2.21 14.59 4.41
CA LYS A 169 -0.88 14.94 4.90
C LYS A 169 -0.33 13.85 5.81
N VAL A 170 0.92 13.48 5.63
CA VAL A 170 1.70 12.68 6.60
C VAL A 170 2.15 13.62 7.72
N LEU A 171 1.68 13.37 8.96
CA LEU A 171 1.89 14.32 10.06
C LEU A 171 3.27 14.22 10.69
N ASN A 172 3.88 13.05 10.64
CA ASN A 172 5.18 12.78 11.23
C ASN A 172 6.25 12.42 10.18
N ILE A 173 6.26 13.16 9.09
CA ILE A 173 7.28 13.00 8.04
C ILE A 173 8.70 13.24 8.58
N ALA A 174 8.85 14.08 9.60
CA ALA A 174 10.14 14.33 10.24
C ALA A 174 10.76 13.06 10.84
N ASP A 175 9.94 12.19 11.44
CA ASP A 175 10.41 10.91 12.00
C ASP A 175 10.94 9.99 10.88
N ILE A 176 10.31 10.01 9.70
CA ILE A 176 10.74 9.23 8.53
C ILE A 176 12.05 9.78 7.98
N LEU A 177 12.19 11.10 7.91
CA LEU A 177 13.44 11.76 7.47
C LEU A 177 14.59 11.48 8.43
N GLU A 178 14.37 11.51 9.74
CA GLU A 178 15.37 11.17 10.75
C GLU A 178 15.91 9.73 10.56
N VAL A 179 15.02 8.77 10.29
CA VAL A 179 15.43 7.37 9.98
C VAL A 179 16.30 7.31 8.72
N ILE A 180 15.97 8.08 7.68
CA ILE A 180 16.77 8.17 6.45
C ILE A 180 18.14 8.81 6.74
N GLU A 181 18.18 9.89 7.52
CA GLU A 181 19.41 10.61 7.90
C GLU A 181 20.33 9.74 8.76
N ASP A 182 19.77 8.88 9.60
CA ASP A 182 20.49 7.85 10.36
C ASP A 182 21.07 6.72 9.49
N GLY A 183 20.83 6.74 8.17
CA GLY A 183 21.28 5.71 7.24
C GLY A 183 20.51 4.40 7.35
N LYS A 184 19.29 4.43 7.87
CA LYS A 184 18.38 3.29 7.99
C LYS A 184 17.30 3.33 6.90
N VAL A 185 16.54 2.23 6.76
CA VAL A 185 15.42 2.11 5.83
C VAL A 185 14.11 2.22 6.59
N PRO A 186 13.33 3.30 6.47
CA PRO A 186 12.05 3.40 7.15
C PRO A 186 11.01 2.43 6.54
N VAL A 187 10.29 1.71 7.40
CA VAL A 187 9.08 0.96 7.05
C VAL A 187 7.89 1.77 7.57
N ALA A 188 7.29 2.57 6.69
CA ALA A 188 6.32 3.59 7.03
C ALA A 188 4.94 3.34 6.37
N LEU A 189 3.93 4.11 6.74
CA LEU A 189 2.58 4.10 6.15
C LEU A 189 1.96 2.69 6.03
N GLY A 190 2.18 1.83 7.03
CA GLY A 190 1.54 0.52 7.06
C GLY A 190 0.02 0.64 6.97
N GLY A 191 -0.60 -0.13 6.03
CA GLY A 191 -2.03 -0.05 5.73
C GLY A 191 -2.48 1.31 5.16
N GLY A 192 -1.55 2.12 4.64
CA GLY A 192 -1.78 3.48 4.19
C GLY A 192 -1.61 4.55 5.29
N GLY A 193 -1.19 4.15 6.49
CA GLY A 193 -1.05 5.01 7.67
C GLY A 193 -2.33 5.09 8.50
N ILE A 194 -2.19 5.55 9.73
CA ILE A 194 -3.26 5.67 10.71
C ILE A 194 -4.05 6.95 10.41
N PRO A 195 -5.33 6.86 9.96
CA PRO A 195 -6.12 8.03 9.64
C PRO A 195 -6.54 8.79 10.90
N VAL A 196 -6.29 10.10 10.91
CA VAL A 196 -6.65 10.97 12.04
C VAL A 196 -7.29 12.28 11.58
N PHE A 197 -8.21 12.77 12.41
CA PHE A 197 -8.63 14.16 12.41
C PHE A 197 -7.71 14.97 13.31
N LEU A 198 -7.62 16.26 13.06
CA LEU A 198 -7.03 17.21 14.02
C LEU A 198 -8.15 18.10 14.56
N ASP A 199 -8.28 18.16 15.89
CA ASP A 199 -9.18 19.12 16.51
C ASP A 199 -8.61 20.55 16.47
N ASN A 200 -9.35 21.52 16.99
CA ASN A 200 -8.95 22.92 17.02
C ASN A 200 -7.69 23.20 17.89
N HIS A 201 -7.26 22.22 18.69
CA HIS A 201 -6.06 22.28 19.52
C HIS A 201 -4.91 21.45 18.93
N GLY A 202 -5.07 20.85 17.73
CA GLY A 202 -4.08 19.99 17.08
C GLY A 202 -3.99 18.58 17.67
N ARG A 203 -4.93 18.15 18.52
CA ARG A 203 -4.96 16.79 19.06
C ARG A 203 -5.45 15.83 18.00
N LYS A 204 -4.83 14.66 17.92
CA LYS A 204 -5.18 13.60 16.97
C LYS A 204 -6.35 12.78 17.50
N GLU A 205 -7.40 12.66 16.72
CA GLU A 205 -8.53 11.75 16.93
C GLU A 205 -8.50 10.69 15.82
N ILE A 206 -8.47 9.42 16.19
CA ILE A 206 -8.39 8.32 15.22
C ILE A 206 -9.72 8.19 14.47
N ALA A 207 -9.64 8.28 13.15
CA ALA A 207 -10.80 8.17 12.28
C ALA A 207 -11.25 6.72 12.10
N ASN A 208 -12.57 6.52 11.93
CA ASN A 208 -13.13 5.22 11.59
C ASN A 208 -13.11 5.00 10.07
N GLY A 209 -11.94 4.70 9.54
CA GLY A 209 -11.71 4.48 8.13
C GLY A 209 -10.37 3.79 7.87
N ILE A 210 -10.14 3.38 6.64
CA ILE A 210 -8.90 2.79 6.17
C ILE A 210 -8.42 3.55 4.94
N LEU A 211 -7.13 3.87 4.88
CA LEU A 211 -6.57 4.60 3.75
C LEU A 211 -6.18 3.65 2.61
N ASP A 212 -6.19 4.17 1.40
CA ASP A 212 -5.57 3.47 0.28
C ASP A 212 -4.05 3.63 0.37
N LYS A 213 -3.32 2.51 0.39
CA LYS A 213 -1.86 2.53 0.56
C LYS A 213 -1.16 3.20 -0.63
N ASP A 214 -1.68 3.01 -1.85
CA ASP A 214 -1.02 3.56 -3.05
C ASP A 214 -1.13 5.09 -3.05
N LEU A 215 -2.30 5.64 -2.69
CA LEU A 215 -2.50 7.09 -2.53
C LEU A 215 -1.65 7.67 -1.39
N SER A 216 -1.58 6.98 -0.24
CA SER A 216 -0.75 7.44 0.88
C SER A 216 0.74 7.37 0.55
N SER A 217 1.18 6.32 -0.15
CA SER A 217 2.57 6.18 -0.59
C SER A 217 2.97 7.23 -1.62
N ALA A 218 2.06 7.57 -2.55
CA ALA A 218 2.26 8.66 -3.50
C ALA A 218 2.39 10.03 -2.82
N LEU A 219 1.58 10.26 -1.77
CA LEU A 219 1.69 11.47 -0.95
C LEU A 219 3.06 11.56 -0.28
N LEU A 220 3.51 10.47 0.38
CA LEU A 220 4.82 10.41 1.01
C LEU A 220 5.95 10.58 -0.01
N ALA A 221 5.86 9.91 -1.17
CA ALA A 221 6.86 10.02 -2.23
C ALA A 221 6.98 11.46 -2.75
N GLY A 222 5.85 12.16 -2.90
CA GLY A 222 5.83 13.57 -3.25
C GLY A 222 6.46 14.46 -2.16
N ASP A 223 6.08 14.25 -0.89
CA ASP A 223 6.60 15.01 0.26
C ASP A 223 8.11 14.80 0.47
N LEU A 224 8.65 13.62 0.11
CA LEU A 224 10.08 13.31 0.13
C LEU A 224 10.82 13.76 -1.14
N ALA A 225 10.12 14.30 -2.13
CA ALA A 225 10.66 14.56 -3.46
C ALA A 225 11.41 13.34 -4.04
N ALA A 226 10.84 12.15 -3.88
CA ALA A 226 11.45 10.90 -4.32
C ALA A 226 11.68 10.89 -5.83
N ASP A 227 12.82 10.34 -6.27
CA ASP A 227 13.15 10.21 -7.70
C ASP A 227 12.28 9.15 -8.36
N ASP A 228 12.02 8.04 -7.65
CA ASP A 228 11.21 6.93 -8.13
C ASP A 228 10.15 6.52 -7.12
N PHE A 229 8.96 6.16 -7.65
CA PHE A 229 7.87 5.57 -6.89
C PHE A 229 7.54 4.20 -7.47
N LEU A 230 7.91 3.12 -6.78
CA LEU A 230 7.70 1.74 -7.19
C LEU A 230 6.45 1.16 -6.55
N ILE A 231 5.46 0.78 -7.36
CA ILE A 231 4.22 0.15 -6.93
C ILE A 231 4.26 -1.34 -7.28
N LEU A 232 4.39 -2.20 -6.28
CA LEU A 232 4.37 -3.64 -6.46
C LEU A 232 2.93 -4.19 -6.43
N THR A 233 2.62 -5.02 -7.41
CA THR A 233 1.31 -5.63 -7.63
C THR A 233 1.45 -7.10 -8.07
N ASN A 234 0.34 -7.81 -8.26
CA ASN A 234 0.32 -9.16 -8.86
C ASN A 234 0.25 -9.14 -10.38
N GLU A 235 0.17 -7.96 -10.99
CA GLU A 235 0.15 -7.79 -12.43
C GLU A 235 1.54 -7.44 -12.94
N GLN A 236 1.85 -7.81 -14.17
CA GLN A 236 3.12 -7.47 -14.81
C GLN A 236 3.34 -5.96 -14.93
N GLY A 237 2.27 -5.18 -14.97
CA GLY A 237 2.28 -3.73 -15.10
C GLY A 237 0.90 -3.20 -15.45
N VAL A 238 0.82 -2.16 -16.27
CA VAL A 238 -0.43 -1.53 -16.69
C VAL A 238 -0.91 -2.13 -18.01
N PHE A 239 -2.19 -2.50 -18.02
CA PHE A 239 -2.88 -3.03 -19.21
C PHE A 239 -4.12 -2.20 -19.52
N THR A 240 -4.47 -2.08 -20.81
CA THR A 240 -5.80 -1.68 -21.28
C THR A 240 -6.56 -2.91 -21.75
N GLY A 241 -7.91 -2.85 -21.78
CA GLY A 241 -8.77 -3.98 -22.15
C GLY A 241 -8.61 -5.18 -21.23
N TYR A 242 -8.29 -4.98 -19.95
CA TYR A 242 -7.98 -6.06 -19.01
C TYR A 242 -9.10 -7.11 -18.93
N GLY A 243 -8.72 -8.39 -19.08
CA GLY A 243 -9.67 -9.52 -19.09
C GLY A 243 -10.48 -9.68 -20.36
N THR A 244 -10.19 -8.94 -21.43
CA THR A 244 -10.80 -9.06 -22.74
C THR A 244 -9.81 -9.55 -23.82
N PRO A 245 -10.28 -9.99 -25.00
CA PRO A 245 -9.38 -10.34 -26.11
C PRO A 245 -8.53 -9.17 -26.65
N SER A 246 -8.88 -7.92 -26.30
CA SER A 246 -8.14 -6.70 -26.64
C SER A 246 -7.14 -6.26 -25.56
N MET A 247 -6.84 -7.12 -24.59
CA MET A 247 -5.89 -6.82 -23.53
C MET A 247 -4.51 -6.50 -24.10
N LEU A 248 -4.00 -5.31 -23.77
CA LEU A 248 -2.71 -4.80 -24.25
C LEU A 248 -1.86 -4.31 -23.08
N PHE A 249 -0.64 -4.82 -22.99
CA PHE A 249 0.38 -4.38 -22.03
C PHE A 249 1.08 -3.10 -22.51
N HIS A 250 1.34 -2.20 -21.59
CA HIS A 250 1.99 -0.92 -21.84
C HIS A 250 3.30 -0.80 -21.04
N PRO A 251 4.48 -1.01 -21.63
CA PRO A 251 5.77 -0.91 -20.91
C PRO A 251 6.14 0.53 -20.52
N GLN A 252 5.72 1.51 -21.33
CA GLN A 252 5.95 2.93 -21.10
C GLN A 252 4.70 3.74 -21.44
N ILE A 253 4.31 4.64 -20.55
CA ILE A 253 3.15 5.53 -20.72
C ILE A 253 3.43 6.90 -20.11
N GLU A 254 2.77 7.91 -20.65
CA GLU A 254 2.76 9.25 -20.09
C GLU A 254 1.56 9.47 -19.15
N SER A 255 1.70 10.36 -18.19
CA SER A 255 0.64 10.72 -17.25
C SER A 255 -0.66 11.16 -17.94
N SER A 256 -0.54 11.83 -19.08
CA SER A 256 -1.66 12.24 -19.94
C SER A 256 -2.51 11.05 -20.43
N GLN A 257 -1.85 9.93 -20.78
CA GLN A 257 -2.53 8.69 -21.19
C GLN A 257 -3.22 8.02 -20.00
N VAL A 258 -2.54 7.96 -18.84
CA VAL A 258 -3.12 7.43 -17.59
C VAL A 258 -4.37 8.23 -17.21
N GLN A 259 -4.31 9.57 -17.26
CA GLN A 259 -5.42 10.45 -16.95
C GLN A 259 -6.61 10.19 -17.88
N ARG A 260 -6.37 10.05 -19.18
CA ARG A 260 -7.41 9.73 -20.18
C ARG A 260 -8.07 8.39 -19.87
N TRP A 261 -7.29 7.32 -19.72
CA TRP A 261 -7.82 5.98 -19.44
C TRP A 261 -8.59 5.90 -18.12
N LEU A 262 -8.11 6.63 -17.10
CA LEU A 262 -8.83 6.72 -15.84
C LEU A 262 -10.21 7.40 -16.01
N SER A 263 -10.28 8.49 -16.83
CA SER A 263 -11.54 9.18 -17.11
C SER A 263 -12.50 8.38 -17.99
N GLU A 264 -11.97 7.49 -18.85
CA GLU A 264 -12.73 6.56 -19.69
C GLU A 264 -13.21 5.32 -18.92
N GLY A 265 -12.79 5.15 -17.64
CA GLY A 265 -13.17 4.00 -16.81
C GLY A 265 -12.44 2.71 -17.17
N GLU A 266 -11.28 2.81 -17.84
CA GLU A 266 -10.48 1.67 -18.27
C GLU A 266 -9.97 0.83 -17.10
N PHE A 267 -9.71 1.47 -15.95
CA PHE A 267 -9.12 0.82 -14.79
C PHE A 267 -10.18 0.40 -13.76
N PRO A 268 -10.24 -0.89 -13.38
CA PRO A 268 -11.19 -1.37 -12.38
C PRO A 268 -11.02 -0.65 -11.03
N PRO A 269 -12.11 -0.21 -10.39
CA PRO A 269 -12.08 0.35 -9.05
C PRO A 269 -11.56 -0.70 -8.05
N GLY A 270 -10.71 -0.25 -7.10
CA GLY A 270 -10.14 -1.12 -6.06
C GLY A 270 -8.96 -2.00 -6.49
N SER A 271 -8.54 -1.94 -7.75
CA SER A 271 -7.36 -2.63 -8.29
C SER A 271 -6.39 -1.66 -8.93
N MET A 272 -6.41 -1.52 -10.27
CA MET A 272 -5.51 -0.62 -11.01
C MET A 272 -5.90 0.86 -10.86
N GLY A 273 -7.17 1.18 -10.69
CA GLY A 273 -7.65 2.57 -10.54
C GLY A 273 -6.89 3.37 -9.46
N PRO A 274 -6.83 2.90 -8.20
CA PRO A 274 -6.06 3.58 -7.15
C PRO A 274 -4.57 3.74 -7.46
N LYS A 275 -3.95 2.79 -8.18
CA LYS A 275 -2.54 2.88 -8.60
C LYS A 275 -2.33 3.95 -9.67
N ALA A 276 -3.26 4.02 -10.63
CA ALA A 276 -3.27 5.07 -11.64
C ALA A 276 -3.44 6.47 -11.02
N GLU A 277 -4.38 6.61 -10.08
CA GLU A 277 -4.54 7.86 -9.32
C GLU A 277 -3.29 8.22 -8.51
N ALA A 278 -2.66 7.24 -7.84
CA ALA A 278 -1.43 7.42 -7.08
C ALA A 278 -0.27 7.87 -7.98
N ALA A 279 -0.14 7.27 -9.16
CA ALA A 279 0.86 7.67 -10.14
C ALA A 279 0.68 9.12 -10.57
N LEU A 280 -0.55 9.52 -10.92
CA LEU A 280 -0.86 10.92 -11.28
C LEU A 280 -0.61 11.88 -10.13
N GLN A 281 -0.97 11.51 -8.90
CA GLN A 281 -0.73 12.33 -7.70
C GLN A 281 0.76 12.57 -7.47
N PHE A 282 1.58 11.52 -7.56
CA PHE A 282 3.04 11.64 -7.40
C PHE A 282 3.66 12.50 -8.49
N LEU A 283 3.34 12.24 -9.77
CA LEU A 283 3.91 12.99 -10.91
C LEU A 283 3.45 14.45 -10.92
N ALA A 284 2.27 14.77 -10.39
CA ALA A 284 1.83 16.15 -10.20
C ALA A 284 2.66 16.88 -9.12
N ALA A 285 3.09 16.17 -8.07
CA ALA A 285 3.95 16.72 -7.01
C ALA A 285 5.42 16.77 -7.43
N ASN A 286 5.90 15.77 -8.17
CA ASN A 286 7.26 15.68 -8.68
C ASN A 286 7.28 15.30 -10.18
N PRO A 287 7.19 16.27 -11.12
CA PRO A 287 7.19 15.98 -12.56
C PRO A 287 8.51 15.39 -13.11
N ARG A 288 9.58 15.43 -12.33
CA ARG A 288 10.88 14.81 -12.73
C ARG A 288 10.99 13.36 -12.28
N GLY A 289 10.12 12.91 -11.39
CA GLY A 289 10.11 11.55 -10.88
C GLY A 289 9.56 10.57 -11.92
N ARG A 290 9.72 9.28 -11.61
CA ARG A 290 9.14 8.17 -12.38
C ARG A 290 8.27 7.32 -11.47
N VAL A 291 7.15 6.83 -11.98
CA VAL A 291 6.38 5.77 -11.34
C VAL A 291 6.64 4.48 -12.07
N ILE A 292 6.91 3.42 -11.33
CA ILE A 292 7.12 2.08 -11.88
C ILE A 292 6.06 1.17 -11.27
N VAL A 293 5.30 0.49 -12.12
CA VAL A 293 4.31 -0.51 -11.72
C VAL A 293 4.78 -1.88 -12.19
N GLY A 294 4.98 -2.81 -11.26
CA GLY A 294 5.52 -4.10 -11.63
C GLY A 294 5.11 -5.25 -10.72
N HIS A 295 5.37 -6.47 -11.19
CA HIS A 295 5.03 -7.67 -10.45
C HIS A 295 5.91 -7.84 -9.22
N VAL A 296 5.30 -8.24 -8.10
CA VAL A 296 5.99 -8.38 -6.80
C VAL A 296 7.09 -9.46 -6.79
N GLU A 297 7.03 -10.42 -7.71
CA GLU A 297 8.06 -11.46 -7.87
C GLU A 297 9.18 -11.07 -8.84
N GLU A 298 9.08 -9.90 -9.49
CA GLU A 298 10.14 -9.43 -10.39
C GLU A 298 11.26 -8.75 -9.61
N HIS A 299 12.50 -8.93 -10.08
CA HIS A 299 13.66 -8.26 -9.52
C HIS A 299 13.62 -6.75 -9.79
N ALA A 300 13.93 -5.95 -8.78
CA ALA A 300 13.89 -4.50 -8.86
C ALA A 300 14.75 -3.92 -10.00
N GLU A 301 15.89 -4.51 -10.30
CA GLU A 301 16.77 -4.10 -11.39
C GLU A 301 16.04 -4.07 -12.73
N LYS A 302 15.28 -5.11 -13.05
CA LYS A 302 14.51 -5.18 -14.30
C LYS A 302 13.33 -4.21 -14.35
N LEU A 303 12.78 -3.88 -13.18
CA LEU A 303 11.73 -2.86 -13.07
C LEU A 303 12.31 -1.46 -13.31
N LEU A 304 13.49 -1.19 -12.75
CA LEU A 304 14.17 0.12 -12.87
C LEU A 304 14.77 0.38 -14.25
N ASP A 305 15.30 -0.65 -14.92
CA ASP A 305 15.87 -0.52 -16.28
C ASP A 305 14.79 -0.58 -17.38
N GLY A 306 13.53 -0.84 -17.01
CA GLY A 306 12.39 -0.89 -17.93
C GLY A 306 12.28 -2.19 -18.74
N SER A 307 13.06 -3.23 -18.45
CA SER A 307 12.94 -4.54 -19.09
C SER A 307 11.76 -5.35 -18.57
N ALA A 308 11.18 -4.93 -17.43
CA ALA A 308 9.93 -5.45 -16.88
C ALA A 308 9.07 -4.31 -16.33
N GLY A 309 7.78 -4.57 -16.14
CA GLY A 309 6.85 -3.60 -15.58
C GLY A 309 6.45 -2.49 -16.55
N THR A 310 5.79 -1.48 -16.00
CA THR A 310 5.38 -0.26 -16.72
C THR A 310 6.03 0.94 -16.06
N THR A 311 6.72 1.77 -16.85
CA THR A 311 7.24 3.07 -16.42
C THR A 311 6.26 4.17 -16.83
N ILE A 312 5.88 5.04 -15.87
CA ILE A 312 5.00 6.19 -16.09
C ILE A 312 5.81 7.46 -15.80
N THR A 313 5.77 8.43 -16.74
CA THR A 313 6.44 9.73 -16.63
C THR A 313 5.44 10.86 -16.79
N ALA A 314 5.82 12.07 -16.44
CA ALA A 314 4.96 13.25 -16.62
C ALA A 314 4.70 13.60 -18.10
N GLY A 315 5.61 13.24 -19.02
CA GLY A 315 5.61 13.57 -20.42
C GLY A 315 6.64 14.66 -20.73
#